data_6bfd5340abab14bd3da6b74244363610
#
_entry.id   6bfd5340abab14bd3da6b74244363610
#
_cell.length_a   1.000
_cell.length_b   1.000
_cell.length_c   1.000
_cell.angle_alpha   90.00
_cell.angle_beta   90.00
_cell.angle_gamma   90.00
#
_symmetry.space_group_name_H-M   'P 1'
#
loop_
_entity.id
_entity.type
_entity.pdbx_description
1 polymer ?
#
loop_
_entity_poly.entity_id
_entity_poly.type
_entity_poly.pdbx_seq_one_letter_code
_entity_poly.pdbx_strand_id
1 'polypeptide(L)'
;MKFNIEGLKSFIPDGDINKHLEEQRAPDSIRVRDIINKSLDKQRLNPDETAALLNVQDPELRQMIFDGAKTLKERIYGNRIVLFAPLYVGNECINDCVYCGFRQSNKECLRSTLSKEQLVSEVKSLEDKGHKRLIMVYGEHPKYSPEYIAETVETVYNTKSGKGEIRRVNINAAPLDVEGFRIVKQVGIGTYQIFQETYHQQTYEKMMPSGPKSSFLWRLYGLDRAMQGGIDDLGIGALMGLYDYKFEVMGLLYHTLHLEEMFGVGPHTISFPRIEPAVGTEFTQHPPFRVTDEQFKHLVATIRLSVPYTGMILTAREPIEIRNEVLSYGVSQIDAGSSIGVGAYSDTDSETYKKAQFVLGDTRTLDEVIYELAQHGYIPSFCTSCYRAGRTGEHFMEFAIPGFVKRFCTPNALLTFAEYLYDYSSQKTLQAGLALIEKELQQIPDETMQQTVRDKLVQLKEGKRDLYF
;
A
#
# COMPACT_ATOMS: atom_id res chain seq x y z
N MET A 1 24.77 3.06 15.44
CA MET A 1 24.78 1.93 14.51
C MET A 1 25.75 2.25 13.38
N LYS A 2 26.66 1.36 13.02
CA LYS A 2 27.45 1.51 11.79
C LYS A 2 26.71 0.73 10.70
N PHE A 3 26.26 1.43 9.66
CA PHE A 3 25.64 0.79 8.50
C PHE A 3 26.73 0.32 7.54
N ASN A 4 26.59 -0.91 7.05
CA ASN A 4 27.46 -1.39 5.98
C ASN A 4 26.94 -0.85 4.63
N ILE A 5 27.48 0.29 4.22
CA ILE A 5 27.18 0.96 2.95
C ILE A 5 28.42 1.16 2.11
N GLU A 6 29.55 0.56 2.51
CA GLU A 6 30.81 0.67 1.80
C GLU A 6 30.70 0.09 0.38
N GLY A 7 31.11 0.85 -0.62
CA GLY A 7 31.01 0.48 -2.03
C GLY A 7 29.64 0.65 -2.67
N LEU A 8 28.56 0.91 -1.92
CA LEU A 8 27.24 1.17 -2.49
C LEU A 8 27.19 2.54 -3.17
N LYS A 9 26.52 2.60 -4.32
CA LYS A 9 26.21 3.83 -5.04
C LYS A 9 24.69 3.92 -5.22
N SER A 10 24.16 5.12 -5.34
CA SER A 10 22.75 5.30 -5.69
C SER A 10 22.49 4.69 -7.07
N PHE A 11 21.45 3.86 -7.16
CA PHE A 11 20.90 3.39 -8.42
C PHE A 11 19.81 4.33 -8.96
N ILE A 12 19.57 5.46 -8.27
CA ILE A 12 18.70 6.54 -8.75
C ILE A 12 19.58 7.54 -9.49
N PRO A 13 19.46 7.64 -10.83
CA PRO A 13 20.32 8.50 -11.62
C PRO A 13 19.68 9.88 -11.79
N ASP A 14 19.90 10.78 -10.83
CA ASP A 14 19.29 12.13 -10.81
C ASP A 14 19.48 12.88 -12.15
N GLY A 15 20.66 12.76 -12.75
CA GLY A 15 20.98 13.38 -14.04
C GLY A 15 20.11 12.85 -15.18
N ASP A 16 19.93 11.53 -15.26
CA ASP A 16 19.12 10.89 -16.31
C ASP A 16 17.63 11.18 -16.11
N ILE A 17 17.15 11.17 -14.84
CA ILE A 17 15.77 11.55 -14.52
C ILE A 17 15.46 12.95 -15.03
N ASN A 18 16.32 13.92 -14.68
CA ASN A 18 16.14 15.31 -15.12
C ASN A 18 16.22 15.44 -16.63
N LYS A 19 17.13 14.72 -17.28
CA LYS A 19 17.26 14.68 -18.74
C LYS A 19 16.00 14.15 -19.41
N HIS A 20 15.45 13.00 -18.96
CA HIS A 20 14.21 12.45 -19.51
C HIS A 20 13.04 13.42 -19.33
N LEU A 21 12.88 14.01 -18.15
CA LEU A 21 11.83 15.00 -17.90
C LEU A 21 11.96 16.24 -18.79
N GLU A 22 13.18 16.67 -19.09
CA GLU A 22 13.47 17.80 -19.96
C GLU A 22 13.19 17.46 -21.44
N GLU A 23 13.73 16.36 -21.95
CA GLU A 23 13.60 15.93 -23.35
C GLU A 23 12.14 15.61 -23.73
N GLN A 24 11.33 15.14 -22.76
CA GLN A 24 9.93 14.75 -22.99
C GLN A 24 8.93 15.84 -22.57
N ARG A 25 9.28 17.13 -22.61
CA ARG A 25 8.43 18.24 -22.14
C ARG A 25 7.10 18.41 -22.87
N ALA A 26 7.03 18.05 -24.14
CA ALA A 26 5.86 18.27 -24.98
C ALA A 26 5.61 17.06 -25.90
N PRO A 27 5.19 15.90 -25.36
CA PRO A 27 4.90 14.74 -26.18
C PRO A 27 3.67 15.01 -27.07
N ASP A 28 3.74 14.60 -28.31
CA ASP A 28 2.60 14.69 -29.22
C ASP A 28 1.55 13.59 -28.94
N SER A 29 0.39 13.73 -29.55
CA SER A 29 -0.74 12.82 -29.34
C SER A 29 -0.49 11.40 -29.85
N ILE A 30 0.34 11.23 -30.89
CA ILE A 30 0.68 9.91 -31.44
C ILE A 30 1.54 9.16 -30.41
N ARG A 31 2.61 9.81 -29.94
CA ARG A 31 3.49 9.24 -28.93
C ARG A 31 2.73 8.84 -27.65
N VAL A 32 1.85 9.71 -27.14
CA VAL A 32 1.04 9.41 -25.96
C VAL A 32 0.16 8.17 -26.17
N ARG A 33 -0.49 8.06 -27.34
CA ARG A 33 -1.29 6.87 -27.70
C ARG A 33 -0.46 5.60 -27.77
N ASP A 34 0.72 5.66 -28.40
CA ASP A 34 1.60 4.50 -28.54
C ASP A 34 2.08 4.01 -27.17
N ILE A 35 2.45 4.92 -26.26
CA ILE A 35 2.84 4.60 -24.89
C ILE A 35 1.67 3.94 -24.14
N ILE A 36 0.47 4.50 -24.22
CA ILE A 36 -0.72 3.92 -23.58
C ILE A 36 -0.99 2.51 -24.14
N ASN A 37 -0.96 2.32 -25.45
CA ASN A 37 -1.17 1.02 -26.09
C ASN A 37 -0.15 -0.02 -25.63
N LYS A 38 1.14 0.34 -25.55
CA LYS A 38 2.19 -0.51 -25.02
C LYS A 38 1.85 -0.97 -23.58
N SER A 39 1.40 -0.05 -22.74
CA SER A 39 1.00 -0.37 -21.37
C SER A 39 -0.26 -1.26 -21.33
N LEU A 40 -1.25 -1.02 -22.21
CA LEU A 40 -2.45 -1.84 -22.35
C LEU A 40 -2.13 -3.27 -22.79
N ASP A 41 -1.00 -3.48 -23.47
CA ASP A 41 -0.42 -4.80 -23.76
C ASP A 41 0.37 -5.37 -22.56
N LYS A 42 0.24 -4.74 -21.40
CA LYS A 42 0.85 -5.14 -20.11
C LYS A 42 2.38 -5.07 -20.10
N GLN A 43 2.95 -4.29 -21.00
CA GLN A 43 4.38 -4.03 -21.03
C GLN A 43 4.73 -2.85 -20.12
N ARG A 44 5.73 -3.04 -19.24
CA ARG A 44 6.25 -1.97 -18.42
C ARG A 44 6.83 -0.86 -19.29
N LEU A 45 6.55 0.39 -18.94
CA LEU A 45 7.12 1.55 -19.61
C LEU A 45 8.59 1.76 -19.22
N ASN A 46 9.37 2.28 -20.14
CA ASN A 46 10.72 2.74 -19.86
C ASN A 46 10.72 4.17 -19.25
N PRO A 47 11.87 4.68 -18.76
CA PRO A 47 11.95 6.02 -18.17
C PRO A 47 11.52 7.15 -19.11
N ASP A 48 11.87 7.06 -20.38
CA ASP A 48 11.53 8.05 -21.39
C ASP A 48 10.01 8.12 -21.63
N GLU A 49 9.35 6.97 -21.75
CA GLU A 49 7.90 6.86 -21.90
C GLU A 49 7.14 7.37 -20.66
N THR A 50 7.63 7.04 -19.45
CA THR A 50 7.03 7.52 -18.20
C THR A 50 7.17 9.04 -18.08
N ALA A 51 8.34 9.59 -18.39
CA ALA A 51 8.57 11.04 -18.42
C ALA A 51 7.64 11.75 -19.42
N ALA A 52 7.41 11.15 -20.58
CA ALA A 52 6.46 11.68 -21.56
C ALA A 52 5.05 11.79 -20.97
N LEU A 53 4.53 10.71 -20.34
CA LEU A 53 3.20 10.76 -19.72
C LEU A 53 3.12 11.80 -18.61
N LEU A 54 4.14 11.91 -17.75
CA LEU A 54 4.21 12.90 -16.65
C LEU A 54 4.19 14.35 -17.15
N ASN A 55 4.63 14.59 -18.38
CA ASN A 55 4.73 15.92 -18.93
C ASN A 55 3.51 16.36 -19.77
N VAL A 56 2.51 15.50 -19.94
CA VAL A 56 1.28 15.85 -20.63
C VAL A 56 0.55 16.98 -19.89
N GLN A 57 0.35 18.11 -20.59
CA GLN A 57 -0.40 19.25 -20.10
C GLN A 57 -1.79 19.38 -20.75
N ASP A 58 -1.92 18.89 -21.97
CA ASP A 58 -3.17 18.93 -22.73
C ASP A 58 -4.27 18.12 -22.02
N PRO A 59 -5.45 18.71 -21.75
CA PRO A 59 -6.53 18.05 -21.05
C PRO A 59 -7.07 16.81 -21.74
N GLU A 60 -7.14 16.79 -23.09
CA GLU A 60 -7.65 15.63 -23.84
C GLU A 60 -6.66 14.46 -23.76
N LEU A 61 -5.37 14.73 -23.89
CA LEU A 61 -4.34 13.71 -23.72
C LEU A 61 -4.26 13.20 -22.28
N ARG A 62 -4.49 14.07 -21.28
CA ARG A 62 -4.56 13.68 -19.88
C ARG A 62 -5.77 12.77 -19.63
N GLN A 63 -6.92 13.06 -20.23
CA GLN A 63 -8.09 12.18 -20.16
C GLN A 63 -7.79 10.80 -20.77
N MET A 64 -7.05 10.75 -21.88
CA MET A 64 -6.62 9.45 -22.45
C MET A 64 -5.72 8.64 -21.49
N ILE A 65 -4.86 9.31 -20.72
CA ILE A 65 -4.04 8.65 -19.68
C ILE A 65 -4.96 8.06 -18.61
N PHE A 66 -5.97 8.80 -18.14
CA PHE A 66 -6.94 8.31 -17.13
C PHE A 66 -7.73 7.10 -17.65
N ASP A 67 -8.25 7.17 -18.88
CA ASP A 67 -9.01 6.10 -19.50
C ASP A 67 -8.15 4.85 -19.75
N GLY A 68 -6.90 5.05 -20.17
CA GLY A 68 -5.91 4.00 -20.34
C GLY A 68 -5.60 3.29 -19.00
N ALA A 69 -5.35 4.05 -17.96
CA ALA A 69 -5.07 3.52 -16.61
C ALA A 69 -6.27 2.74 -16.04
N LYS A 70 -7.48 3.26 -16.21
CA LYS A 70 -8.73 2.57 -15.85
C LYS A 70 -8.87 1.24 -16.58
N THR A 71 -8.72 1.27 -17.92
CA THR A 71 -8.80 0.07 -18.76
C THR A 71 -7.78 -1.00 -18.34
N LEU A 72 -6.53 -0.57 -18.07
CA LEU A 72 -5.46 -1.46 -17.64
C LEU A 72 -5.76 -2.09 -16.28
N LYS A 73 -6.21 -1.28 -15.30
CA LYS A 73 -6.61 -1.78 -13.98
C LYS A 73 -7.71 -2.83 -14.09
N GLU A 74 -8.74 -2.58 -14.88
CA GLU A 74 -9.85 -3.51 -15.09
C GLU A 74 -9.39 -4.84 -15.75
N ARG A 75 -8.44 -4.76 -16.67
CA ARG A 75 -7.87 -5.95 -17.34
C ARG A 75 -7.07 -6.84 -16.39
N ILE A 76 -6.29 -6.24 -15.46
CA ILE A 76 -5.37 -6.98 -14.57
C ILE A 76 -6.04 -7.34 -13.25
N TYR A 77 -6.64 -6.38 -12.57
CA TYR A 77 -7.15 -6.51 -11.21
C TYR A 77 -8.68 -6.62 -11.13
N GLY A 78 -9.39 -6.28 -12.20
CA GLY A 78 -10.84 -6.16 -12.18
C GLY A 78 -11.31 -5.03 -11.26
N ASN A 79 -12.49 -5.22 -10.69
CA ASN A 79 -13.10 -4.28 -9.74
C ASN A 79 -12.86 -4.64 -8.26
N ARG A 80 -11.97 -5.58 -7.97
CA ARG A 80 -11.58 -5.95 -6.61
C ARG A 80 -10.71 -4.90 -5.96
N ILE A 81 -11.05 -4.54 -4.70
CA ILE A 81 -10.25 -3.67 -3.85
C ILE A 81 -9.88 -4.42 -2.57
N VAL A 82 -8.60 -4.56 -2.30
CA VAL A 82 -8.10 -5.19 -1.07
C VAL A 82 -8.16 -4.19 0.07
N LEU A 83 -8.70 -4.63 1.21
CA LEU A 83 -8.84 -3.82 2.43
C LEU A 83 -7.84 -4.27 3.49
N PHE A 84 -7.27 -3.31 4.21
CA PHE A 84 -6.43 -3.53 5.38
C PHE A 84 -6.60 -2.38 6.38
N ALA A 85 -6.04 -2.53 7.58
CA ALA A 85 -5.93 -1.45 8.55
C ALA A 85 -4.48 -1.29 9.03
N PRO A 86 -4.00 -0.05 9.28
CA PRO A 86 -2.73 0.17 9.97
C PRO A 86 -2.89 -0.12 11.47
N LEU A 87 -1.89 -0.75 12.09
CA LEU A 87 -1.81 -0.94 13.54
C LEU A 87 -0.49 -0.37 14.04
N TYR A 88 -0.55 0.75 14.74
CA TYR A 88 0.62 1.41 15.30
C TYR A 88 1.02 0.76 16.62
N VAL A 89 2.12 0.00 16.60
CA VAL A 89 2.65 -0.71 17.78
C VAL A 89 3.40 0.22 18.72
N GLY A 90 4.09 1.21 18.14
CA GLY A 90 4.80 2.21 18.93
C GLY A 90 5.33 3.36 18.10
N ASN A 91 5.39 4.53 18.71
CA ASN A 91 5.81 5.78 18.09
C ASN A 91 7.13 6.34 18.66
N GLU A 92 7.84 5.60 19.48
CA GLU A 92 9.19 5.98 19.88
C GLU A 92 10.11 5.97 18.67
N CYS A 93 10.82 7.07 18.44
CA CYS A 93 11.66 7.25 17.27
C CYS A 93 12.90 8.06 17.61
N ILE A 94 14.05 7.65 17.07
CA ILE A 94 15.35 8.32 17.25
C ILE A 94 15.76 9.14 16.01
N ASN A 95 14.90 9.22 15.01
CA ASN A 95 15.09 10.08 13.84
C ASN A 95 14.44 11.44 14.02
N ASP A 96 14.93 12.43 13.28
CA ASP A 96 14.38 13.79 13.31
C ASP A 96 13.87 14.25 11.94
N CYS A 97 13.05 13.40 11.30
CA CYS A 97 12.44 13.71 10.01
C CYS A 97 11.51 14.92 10.12
N VAL A 98 11.79 15.99 9.37
CA VAL A 98 11.10 17.28 9.51
C VAL A 98 9.59 17.25 9.22
N TYR A 99 9.10 16.20 8.54
CA TYR A 99 7.71 16.02 8.13
C TYR A 99 6.91 15.04 9.02
N CYS A 100 7.54 14.43 10.03
CA CYS A 100 6.93 13.31 10.76
C CYS A 100 6.55 13.72 12.18
N GLY A 101 5.32 13.45 12.60
CA GLY A 101 4.86 13.67 13.97
C GLY A 101 5.68 12.89 15.01
N PHE A 102 6.29 11.76 14.63
CA PHE A 102 7.14 10.93 15.50
C PHE A 102 8.60 11.39 15.59
N ARG A 103 9.00 12.49 14.95
CA ARG A 103 10.39 12.97 15.00
C ARG A 103 10.85 13.21 16.45
N GLN A 104 12.10 12.90 16.74
CA GLN A 104 12.66 12.93 18.09
C GLN A 104 12.53 14.31 18.77
N SER A 105 12.71 15.40 18.03
CA SER A 105 12.63 16.76 18.54
C SER A 105 11.19 17.25 18.81
N ASN A 106 10.15 16.53 18.36
CA ASN A 106 8.77 16.88 18.59
C ASN A 106 8.37 16.64 20.05
N LYS A 107 8.20 17.74 20.83
CA LYS A 107 7.80 17.70 22.25
C LYS A 107 6.29 17.55 22.45
N GLU A 108 5.49 17.74 21.41
CA GLU A 108 4.03 17.62 21.46
C GLU A 108 3.58 16.15 21.28
N CYS A 109 4.44 15.30 20.72
CA CYS A 109 4.13 13.91 20.52
C CYS A 109 4.23 13.12 21.84
N LEU A 110 3.13 12.52 22.24
CA LEU A 110 3.08 11.58 23.38
C LEU A 110 3.67 10.22 22.95
N ARG A 111 4.83 9.88 23.52
CA ARG A 111 5.53 8.63 23.21
C ARG A 111 4.84 7.46 23.88
N SER A 112 4.60 6.41 23.12
CA SER A 112 3.97 5.19 23.61
C SER A 112 4.43 3.97 22.79
N THR A 113 4.52 2.84 23.48
CA THR A 113 4.68 1.51 22.89
C THR A 113 3.66 0.61 23.55
N LEU A 114 2.88 -0.13 22.77
CA LEU A 114 1.87 -1.04 23.29
C LEU A 114 2.51 -2.14 24.14
N SER A 115 1.93 -2.41 25.33
CA SER A 115 2.19 -3.66 26.03
C SER A 115 1.55 -4.83 25.24
N LYS A 116 1.90 -6.07 25.61
CA LYS A 116 1.29 -7.25 24.98
C LYS A 116 -0.23 -7.27 25.14
N GLU A 117 -0.71 -6.92 26.34
CA GLU A 117 -2.15 -6.86 26.64
C GLU A 117 -2.85 -5.76 25.83
N GLN A 118 -2.22 -4.59 25.68
CA GLN A 118 -2.73 -3.51 24.85
C GLN A 118 -2.75 -3.92 23.37
N LEU A 119 -1.70 -4.57 22.87
CA LEU A 119 -1.66 -5.09 21.50
C LEU A 119 -2.79 -6.08 21.26
N VAL A 120 -3.02 -7.02 22.18
CA VAL A 120 -4.15 -7.97 22.11
C VAL A 120 -5.49 -7.23 22.09
N SER A 121 -5.67 -6.18 22.90
CA SER A 121 -6.89 -5.37 22.91
C SER A 121 -7.13 -4.66 21.58
N GLU A 122 -6.10 -4.05 20.99
CA GLU A 122 -6.15 -3.42 19.67
C GLU A 122 -6.55 -4.40 18.56
N VAL A 123 -5.93 -5.58 18.56
CA VAL A 123 -6.22 -6.65 17.58
C VAL A 123 -7.66 -7.12 17.71
N LYS A 124 -8.15 -7.38 18.92
CA LYS A 124 -9.55 -7.76 19.15
C LYS A 124 -10.52 -6.70 18.66
N SER A 125 -10.25 -5.41 18.92
CA SER A 125 -11.08 -4.31 18.42
C SER A 125 -11.13 -4.26 16.88
N LEU A 126 -10.04 -4.63 16.20
CA LEU A 126 -9.99 -4.72 14.74
C LEU A 126 -10.73 -5.95 14.22
N GLU A 127 -10.57 -7.09 14.87
CA GLU A 127 -11.28 -8.34 14.55
C GLU A 127 -12.78 -8.23 14.72
N ASP A 128 -13.24 -7.57 15.79
CA ASP A 128 -14.66 -7.33 16.08
C ASP A 128 -15.31 -6.41 15.03
N LYS A 129 -14.52 -5.61 14.32
CA LYS A 129 -14.97 -4.82 13.16
C LYS A 129 -14.87 -5.58 11.83
N GLY A 130 -14.30 -6.79 11.82
CA GLY A 130 -14.20 -7.66 10.65
C GLY A 130 -12.90 -7.57 9.86
N HIS A 131 -11.89 -6.87 10.36
CA HIS A 131 -10.57 -6.83 9.70
C HIS A 131 -9.91 -8.21 9.70
N LYS A 132 -9.21 -8.53 8.59
CA LYS A 132 -8.45 -9.77 8.39
C LYS A 132 -7.00 -9.52 7.95
N ARG A 133 -6.67 -8.27 7.65
CA ARG A 133 -5.36 -7.86 7.12
C ARG A 133 -4.90 -6.59 7.81
N LEU A 134 -3.69 -6.62 8.33
CA LEU A 134 -3.08 -5.47 9.00
C LEU A 134 -1.76 -5.09 8.35
N ILE A 135 -1.38 -3.82 8.52
CA ILE A 135 0.00 -3.37 8.41
C ILE A 135 0.44 -2.85 9.78
N MET A 136 1.41 -3.52 10.39
CA MET A 136 1.97 -3.08 11.65
C MET A 136 3.02 -2.00 11.42
N VAL A 137 2.90 -0.90 12.15
CA VAL A 137 3.74 0.29 12.00
C VAL A 137 4.54 0.54 13.27
N TYR A 138 5.83 0.78 13.08
CA TYR A 138 6.78 1.06 14.16
C TYR A 138 7.53 2.36 13.88
N GLY A 139 7.81 3.14 14.92
CA GLY A 139 8.87 4.14 14.86
C GLY A 139 10.24 3.45 14.69
N GLU A 140 11.28 4.22 14.44
CA GLU A 140 12.64 3.68 14.39
C GLU A 140 13.32 3.87 15.74
N HIS A 141 13.41 2.81 16.52
CA HIS A 141 13.98 2.83 17.87
C HIS A 141 14.62 1.46 18.20
N PRO A 142 15.72 1.40 19.00
CA PRO A 142 16.34 0.13 19.39
C PRO A 142 15.41 -0.88 20.08
N LYS A 143 14.31 -0.43 20.68
CA LYS A 143 13.27 -1.31 21.25
C LYS A 143 12.60 -2.20 20.20
N TYR A 144 12.47 -1.72 18.98
CA TYR A 144 11.81 -2.44 17.90
C TYR A 144 12.83 -3.27 17.12
N SER A 145 13.50 -4.17 17.87
CA SER A 145 14.43 -5.13 17.29
C SER A 145 13.71 -6.15 16.40
N PRO A 146 14.41 -6.89 15.52
CA PRO A 146 13.81 -7.95 14.71
C PRO A 146 13.02 -8.97 15.56
N GLU A 147 13.53 -9.34 16.74
CA GLU A 147 12.88 -10.27 17.66
C GLU A 147 11.59 -9.68 18.25
N TYR A 148 11.62 -8.37 18.62
CA TYR A 148 10.43 -7.68 19.09
C TYR A 148 9.35 -7.60 18.02
N ILE A 149 9.75 -7.28 16.78
CA ILE A 149 8.83 -7.26 15.63
C ILE A 149 8.22 -8.65 15.43
N ALA A 150 9.04 -9.71 15.45
CA ALA A 150 8.59 -11.09 15.33
C ALA A 150 7.59 -11.47 16.43
N GLU A 151 7.91 -11.18 17.71
CA GLU A 151 7.03 -11.46 18.85
C GLU A 151 5.67 -10.73 18.73
N THR A 152 5.69 -9.47 18.31
CA THR A 152 4.43 -8.72 18.12
C THR A 152 3.59 -9.25 16.97
N VAL A 153 4.20 -9.68 15.87
CA VAL A 153 3.50 -10.34 14.74
C VAL A 153 2.89 -11.67 15.19
N GLU A 154 3.62 -12.49 15.93
CA GLU A 154 3.10 -13.74 16.49
C GLU A 154 1.93 -13.49 17.44
N THR A 155 2.01 -12.44 18.27
CA THR A 155 0.92 -12.03 19.16
C THR A 155 -0.34 -11.69 18.36
N VAL A 156 -0.20 -10.97 17.23
CA VAL A 156 -1.34 -10.66 16.35
C VAL A 156 -1.95 -11.93 15.78
N TYR A 157 -1.15 -12.85 15.22
CA TYR A 157 -1.67 -14.09 14.63
C TYR A 157 -2.32 -15.04 15.65
N ASN A 158 -1.86 -15.00 16.90
CA ASN A 158 -2.39 -15.84 17.98
C ASN A 158 -3.61 -15.22 18.69
N THR A 159 -3.93 -13.96 18.44
CA THR A 159 -5.11 -13.31 18.98
C THR A 159 -6.34 -13.70 18.17
N LYS A 160 -7.46 -13.95 18.85
CA LYS A 160 -8.76 -14.21 18.24
C LYS A 160 -9.88 -13.60 19.07
N SER A 161 -10.87 -13.02 18.40
CA SER A 161 -12.07 -12.48 19.02
C SER A 161 -13.30 -12.97 18.25
N GLY A 162 -14.18 -13.72 18.95
CA GLY A 162 -15.39 -14.27 18.36
C GLY A 162 -15.10 -15.10 17.10
N LYS A 163 -15.60 -14.65 15.94
CA LYS A 163 -15.29 -15.21 14.61
C LYS A 163 -14.12 -14.52 13.92
N GLY A 164 -13.51 -13.53 14.61
CA GLY A 164 -12.40 -12.74 14.11
C GLY A 164 -11.09 -13.51 14.15
N GLU A 165 -10.25 -13.27 13.16
CA GLU A 165 -8.84 -13.65 13.13
C GLU A 165 -8.10 -12.82 12.09
N ILE A 166 -6.88 -12.41 12.40
CA ILE A 166 -6.01 -11.77 11.42
C ILE A 166 -5.31 -12.85 10.60
N ARG A 167 -5.48 -12.79 9.28
CA ARG A 167 -4.95 -13.79 8.33
C ARG A 167 -3.72 -13.30 7.58
N ARG A 168 -3.39 -12.01 7.66
CA ARG A 168 -2.24 -11.40 6.98
C ARG A 168 -1.73 -10.21 7.75
N VAL A 169 -0.46 -10.23 8.09
CA VAL A 169 0.26 -9.11 8.70
C VAL A 169 1.37 -8.65 7.76
N ASN A 170 1.24 -7.42 7.26
CA ASN A 170 2.32 -6.70 6.61
C ASN A 170 3.06 -5.88 7.67
N ILE A 171 4.29 -5.48 7.41
CA ILE A 171 5.03 -4.61 8.33
C ILE A 171 5.60 -3.38 7.61
N ASN A 172 5.58 -2.26 8.32
CA ASN A 172 6.29 -1.04 8.00
C ASN A 172 7.18 -0.70 9.19
N ALA A 173 8.44 -1.12 9.10
CA ALA A 173 9.46 -0.94 10.11
C ALA A 173 10.73 -0.37 9.48
N ALA A 174 11.66 0.14 10.30
CA ALA A 174 12.97 0.58 9.83
C ALA A 174 13.71 -0.53 9.08
N PRO A 175 14.59 -0.19 8.13
CA PRO A 175 15.38 -1.19 7.41
C PRO A 175 16.27 -1.98 8.36
N LEU A 176 16.19 -3.29 8.27
CA LEU A 176 17.01 -4.23 9.02
C LEU A 176 18.26 -4.65 8.22
N ASP A 177 19.19 -5.31 8.87
CA ASP A 177 20.20 -6.11 8.17
C ASP A 177 19.60 -7.44 7.68
N VAL A 178 20.39 -8.20 6.93
CA VAL A 178 19.93 -9.47 6.33
C VAL A 178 19.48 -10.49 7.40
N GLU A 179 20.19 -10.55 8.54
CA GLU A 179 19.85 -11.48 9.62
C GLU A 179 18.55 -11.07 10.31
N GLY A 180 18.37 -9.77 10.56
CA GLY A 180 17.11 -9.24 11.10
C GLY A 180 15.91 -9.55 10.20
N PHE A 181 16.09 -9.48 8.87
CA PHE A 181 15.04 -9.88 7.93
C PHE A 181 14.77 -11.39 7.96
N ARG A 182 15.78 -12.24 8.16
CA ARG A 182 15.58 -13.69 8.35
C ARG A 182 14.74 -13.99 9.58
N ILE A 183 15.00 -13.31 10.70
CA ILE A 183 14.20 -13.45 11.93
C ILE A 183 12.74 -13.08 11.66
N VAL A 184 12.50 -11.94 11.05
CA VAL A 184 11.13 -11.45 10.76
C VAL A 184 10.43 -12.32 9.72
N LYS A 185 11.14 -12.92 8.76
CA LYS A 185 10.57 -13.86 7.78
C LYS A 185 9.99 -15.11 8.43
N GLN A 186 10.59 -15.61 9.51
CA GLN A 186 10.19 -16.87 10.16
C GLN A 186 8.77 -16.83 10.73
N VAL A 187 8.28 -15.64 11.13
CA VAL A 187 6.91 -15.48 11.67
C VAL A 187 5.84 -15.33 10.59
N GLY A 188 6.20 -15.47 9.32
CA GLY A 188 5.25 -15.50 8.21
C GLY A 188 4.63 -14.14 7.90
N ILE A 189 5.43 -13.07 7.98
CA ILE A 189 4.94 -11.76 7.54
C ILE A 189 4.52 -11.80 6.08
N GLY A 190 3.65 -10.85 5.75
CA GLY A 190 3.31 -10.53 4.41
C GLY A 190 4.33 -9.68 3.68
N THR A 191 3.84 -8.57 3.15
CA THR A 191 4.67 -7.56 2.50
C THR A 191 5.51 -6.82 3.54
N TYR A 192 6.80 -6.70 3.30
CA TYR A 192 7.63 -5.70 3.95
C TYR A 192 7.55 -4.41 3.14
N GLN A 193 7.06 -3.34 3.77
CA GLN A 193 6.95 -2.03 3.14
C GLN A 193 7.93 -1.05 3.74
N ILE A 194 8.67 -0.36 2.87
CA ILE A 194 9.50 0.76 3.27
C ILE A 194 9.48 1.85 2.19
N PHE A 195 9.21 3.08 2.61
CA PHE A 195 9.24 4.21 1.71
C PHE A 195 10.63 4.83 1.72
N GLN A 196 11.15 5.13 0.53
CA GLN A 196 12.34 5.97 0.41
C GLN A 196 12.04 7.40 0.88
N GLU A 197 10.77 7.77 0.93
CA GLU A 197 10.20 9.08 1.22
C GLU A 197 10.42 10.07 0.09
N THR A 198 11.67 10.36 -0.26
CA THR A 198 12.06 11.07 -1.48
C THR A 198 13.27 10.39 -2.12
N TYR A 199 13.24 10.26 -3.43
CA TYR A 199 14.37 9.71 -4.20
C TYR A 199 15.41 10.77 -4.55
N HIS A 200 15.09 12.06 -4.42
CA HIS A 200 16.05 13.15 -4.61
C HIS A 200 16.99 13.27 -3.43
N GLN A 201 18.23 12.82 -3.60
CA GLN A 201 19.18 12.66 -2.49
C GLN A 201 19.41 13.95 -1.69
N GLN A 202 19.58 15.09 -2.36
CA GLN A 202 19.81 16.37 -1.65
C GLN A 202 18.61 16.80 -0.80
N THR A 203 17.39 16.52 -1.26
CA THR A 203 16.17 16.74 -0.47
C THR A 203 16.10 15.77 0.69
N TYR A 204 16.43 14.49 0.46
CA TYR A 204 16.47 13.47 1.51
C TYR A 204 17.36 13.90 2.69
N GLU A 205 18.60 14.34 2.42
CA GLU A 205 19.56 14.79 3.44
C GLU A 205 19.02 15.97 4.28
N LYS A 206 18.23 16.87 3.65
CA LYS A 206 17.58 17.99 4.34
C LYS A 206 16.39 17.55 5.17
N MET A 207 15.61 16.58 4.67
CA MET A 207 14.37 16.12 5.32
C MET A 207 14.63 15.15 6.46
N MET A 208 15.75 14.43 6.45
CA MET A 208 16.17 13.47 7.47
C MET A 208 17.54 13.84 8.05
N PRO A 209 17.63 14.95 8.82
CA PRO A 209 18.91 15.54 9.23
C PRO A 209 19.69 14.72 10.25
N SER A 210 19.04 13.82 10.98
CA SER A 210 19.70 13.02 12.03
C SER A 210 19.00 11.70 12.30
N GLY A 211 19.70 10.81 13.02
CA GLY A 211 19.29 9.46 13.33
C GLY A 211 19.64 8.44 12.23
N PRO A 212 19.33 7.16 12.41
CA PRO A 212 19.61 6.10 11.44
C PRO A 212 19.04 6.37 10.05
N LYS A 213 17.85 6.97 9.98
CA LYS A 213 17.15 7.30 8.73
C LYS A 213 17.89 8.35 7.90
N SER A 214 18.87 9.10 8.46
CA SER A 214 19.67 10.05 7.69
C SER A 214 20.57 9.38 6.62
N SER A 215 20.77 8.06 6.70
CA SER A 215 21.55 7.32 5.70
C SER A 215 20.69 6.97 4.48
N PHE A 216 20.81 7.79 3.41
CA PHE A 216 20.11 7.59 2.15
C PHE A 216 20.34 6.19 1.57
N LEU A 217 21.59 5.77 1.42
CA LEU A 217 21.92 4.47 0.83
C LEU A 217 21.50 3.30 1.69
N TRP A 218 21.61 3.40 3.02
CA TRP A 218 21.13 2.34 3.90
C TRP A 218 19.64 2.09 3.71
N ARG A 219 18.86 3.15 3.56
CA ARG A 219 17.43 3.04 3.34
C ARG A 219 17.11 2.58 1.93
N LEU A 220 17.78 3.12 0.91
CA LEU A 220 17.57 2.79 -0.50
C LEU A 220 17.75 1.29 -0.77
N TYR A 221 18.81 0.69 -0.20
CA TYR A 221 19.09 -0.75 -0.29
C TYR A 221 18.39 -1.60 0.80
N GLY A 222 17.38 -1.04 1.46
CA GLY A 222 16.62 -1.77 2.49
C GLY A 222 15.88 -2.98 1.94
N LEU A 223 15.32 -2.87 0.74
CA LEU A 223 14.58 -3.95 0.09
C LEU A 223 15.50 -5.03 -0.49
N ASP A 224 16.69 -4.66 -0.96
CA ASP A 224 17.72 -5.64 -1.36
C ASP A 224 18.08 -6.56 -0.21
N ARG A 225 18.29 -5.99 1.00
CA ARG A 225 18.56 -6.79 2.20
C ARG A 225 17.37 -7.63 2.62
N ALA A 226 16.14 -7.13 2.42
CA ALA A 226 14.93 -7.91 2.67
C ALA A 226 14.85 -9.13 1.75
N MET A 227 15.12 -8.98 0.45
CA MET A 227 15.21 -10.09 -0.51
C MET A 227 16.29 -11.09 -0.13
N GLN A 228 17.49 -10.61 0.23
CA GLN A 228 18.59 -11.47 0.71
C GLN A 228 18.23 -12.21 2.01
N GLY A 229 17.36 -11.62 2.84
CA GLY A 229 16.80 -12.23 4.04
C GLY A 229 15.63 -13.19 3.77
N GLY A 230 15.24 -13.37 2.50
CA GLY A 230 14.19 -14.30 2.07
C GLY A 230 12.79 -13.69 2.05
N ILE A 231 12.63 -12.38 2.20
CA ILE A 231 11.34 -11.69 2.03
C ILE A 231 11.17 -11.41 0.54
N ASP A 232 10.18 -12.00 -0.06
CA ASP A 232 9.90 -11.98 -1.50
C ASP A 232 8.70 -11.09 -1.90
N ASP A 233 8.06 -10.44 -0.92
CA ASP A 233 6.90 -9.58 -1.13
C ASP A 233 7.20 -8.17 -0.60
N LEU A 234 7.53 -7.26 -1.50
CA LEU A 234 8.09 -5.95 -1.22
C LEU A 234 7.13 -4.81 -1.57
N GLY A 235 7.12 -3.76 -0.76
CA GLY A 235 6.40 -2.51 -1.04
C GLY A 235 7.32 -1.30 -1.02
N ILE A 236 7.36 -0.56 -2.12
CA ILE A 236 8.06 0.72 -2.24
C ILE A 236 7.11 1.90 -2.07
N GLY A 237 7.65 3.08 -1.84
CA GLY A 237 6.84 4.29 -1.78
C GLY A 237 7.65 5.57 -1.69
N ALA A 238 6.97 6.67 -2.03
CA ALA A 238 7.47 8.04 -1.87
C ALA A 238 6.39 8.91 -1.23
N LEU A 239 6.80 9.86 -0.40
CA LEU A 239 5.91 10.84 0.23
C LEU A 239 5.81 12.07 -0.68
N MET A 240 4.71 12.19 -1.39
CA MET A 240 4.48 13.24 -2.38
C MET A 240 4.34 14.61 -1.70
N GLY A 241 5.21 15.55 -2.10
CA GLY A 241 5.29 16.90 -1.53
C GLY A 241 6.60 17.22 -0.82
N LEU A 242 7.51 16.26 -0.66
CA LEU A 242 8.88 16.51 -0.21
C LEU A 242 9.73 17.13 -1.32
N TYR A 243 9.57 16.64 -2.54
CA TYR A 243 10.20 17.14 -3.76
C TYR A 243 9.21 17.09 -4.93
N ASP A 244 9.66 17.44 -6.13
CA ASP A 244 8.86 17.40 -7.35
C ASP A 244 8.27 16.01 -7.60
N TYR A 245 6.94 15.90 -7.72
CA TYR A 245 6.25 14.61 -7.84
C TYR A 245 6.63 13.85 -9.11
N LYS A 246 7.02 14.53 -10.19
CA LYS A 246 7.48 13.87 -11.43
C LYS A 246 8.79 13.15 -11.19
N PHE A 247 9.72 13.80 -10.46
CA PHE A 247 10.96 13.18 -10.04
C PHE A 247 10.70 11.95 -9.15
N GLU A 248 9.77 12.07 -8.20
CA GLU A 248 9.43 10.95 -7.29
C GLU A 248 8.82 9.77 -8.05
N VAL A 249 7.95 10.00 -9.03
CA VAL A 249 7.40 8.92 -9.88
C VAL A 249 8.49 8.27 -10.71
N MET A 250 9.42 9.04 -11.26
CA MET A 250 10.61 8.50 -11.95
C MET A 250 11.48 7.69 -11.00
N GLY A 251 11.69 8.17 -9.77
CA GLY A 251 12.41 7.44 -8.72
C GLY A 251 11.77 6.10 -8.37
N LEU A 252 10.44 6.05 -8.24
CA LEU A 252 9.68 4.80 -8.05
C LEU A 252 9.89 3.84 -9.23
N LEU A 253 9.90 4.35 -10.46
CA LEU A 253 10.19 3.54 -11.64
C LEU A 253 11.62 2.97 -11.61
N TYR A 254 12.62 3.80 -11.33
CA TYR A 254 14.02 3.35 -11.26
C TYR A 254 14.24 2.33 -10.12
N HIS A 255 13.55 2.48 -8.99
CA HIS A 255 13.58 1.47 -7.93
C HIS A 255 12.94 0.16 -8.38
N THR A 256 11.84 0.24 -9.14
CA THR A 256 11.21 -0.95 -9.77
C THR A 256 12.18 -1.65 -10.72
N LEU A 257 12.85 -0.88 -11.60
CA LEU A 257 13.84 -1.40 -12.54
C LEU A 257 15.01 -2.09 -11.82
N HIS A 258 15.52 -1.47 -10.75
CA HIS A 258 16.58 -2.04 -9.94
C HIS A 258 16.18 -3.40 -9.36
N LEU A 259 14.98 -3.50 -8.76
CA LEU A 259 14.51 -4.78 -8.20
C LEU A 259 14.30 -5.85 -9.29
N GLU A 260 13.76 -5.48 -10.45
CA GLU A 260 13.63 -6.40 -11.60
C GLU A 260 15.00 -6.89 -12.10
N GLU A 261 15.98 -6.00 -12.20
CA GLU A 261 17.33 -6.33 -12.66
C GLU A 261 18.08 -7.24 -11.67
N MET A 262 17.99 -6.90 -10.37
CA MET A 262 18.76 -7.61 -9.34
C MET A 262 18.15 -8.93 -8.89
N PHE A 263 16.81 -9.02 -8.91
CA PHE A 263 16.08 -10.16 -8.31
C PHE A 263 15.07 -10.81 -9.26
N GLY A 264 14.91 -10.31 -10.48
CA GLY A 264 13.92 -10.81 -11.43
C GLY A 264 12.47 -10.46 -11.08
N VAL A 265 12.26 -9.72 -9.98
CA VAL A 265 10.94 -9.44 -9.41
C VAL A 265 10.84 -7.96 -9.03
N GLY A 266 9.86 -7.25 -9.59
CA GLY A 266 9.55 -5.88 -9.19
C GLY A 266 8.75 -5.82 -7.87
N PRO A 267 8.40 -4.60 -7.41
CA PRO A 267 7.66 -4.45 -6.17
C PRO A 267 6.23 -4.99 -6.30
N HIS A 268 5.78 -5.72 -5.27
CA HIS A 268 4.39 -6.16 -5.15
C HIS A 268 3.43 -4.99 -5.02
N THR A 269 3.86 -3.92 -4.31
CA THR A 269 3.04 -2.72 -4.12
C THR A 269 3.85 -1.43 -4.26
N ILE A 270 3.18 -0.40 -4.78
CA ILE A 270 3.68 0.99 -4.80
C ILE A 270 2.71 1.86 -4.01
N SER A 271 3.24 2.69 -3.10
CA SER A 271 2.50 3.67 -2.31
C SER A 271 2.99 5.08 -2.63
N PHE A 272 2.08 6.03 -2.68
CA PHE A 272 2.34 7.40 -3.10
C PHE A 272 1.52 8.43 -2.28
N PRO A 273 1.53 8.33 -0.92
CA PRO A 273 0.76 9.25 -0.10
C PRO A 273 1.24 10.68 -0.25
N ARG A 274 0.30 11.65 -0.13
CA ARG A 274 0.65 13.07 -0.01
C ARG A 274 1.00 13.43 1.43
N ILE A 275 1.75 14.52 1.60
CA ILE A 275 2.01 15.09 2.92
C ILE A 275 0.71 15.63 3.49
N GLU A 276 0.42 15.20 4.72
CA GLU A 276 -0.70 15.71 5.51
C GLU A 276 -0.17 16.37 6.80
N PRO A 277 -0.93 17.35 7.38
CA PRO A 277 -0.53 18.00 8.61
C PRO A 277 -0.21 17.02 9.73
N ALA A 278 0.85 17.30 10.48
CA ALA A 278 1.25 16.54 11.65
C ALA A 278 1.46 17.47 12.84
N VAL A 279 1.00 17.06 14.02
CA VAL A 279 1.12 17.85 15.25
C VAL A 279 2.59 18.14 15.54
N GLY A 280 2.94 19.36 15.90
CA GLY A 280 4.30 19.80 16.21
C GLY A 280 5.26 19.79 15.01
N THR A 281 4.73 19.86 13.76
CA THR A 281 5.53 19.74 12.53
C THR A 281 5.13 20.87 11.54
N GLU A 282 5.80 22.01 11.65
CA GLU A 282 5.52 23.21 10.83
C GLU A 282 5.67 22.95 9.32
N PHE A 283 6.68 22.18 8.91
CA PHE A 283 6.93 21.84 7.51
C PHE A 283 5.69 21.29 6.79
N THR A 284 4.86 20.51 7.49
CA THR A 284 3.69 19.88 6.89
C THR A 284 2.53 20.83 6.61
N GLN A 285 2.55 22.05 7.18
CA GLN A 285 1.53 23.05 6.93
C GLN A 285 1.71 23.71 5.55
N HIS A 286 2.96 23.92 5.15
CA HIS A 286 3.32 24.60 3.90
C HIS A 286 4.46 23.87 3.16
N PRO A 287 4.24 22.64 2.71
CA PRO A 287 5.27 21.92 1.97
C PRO A 287 5.58 22.61 0.63
N PRO A 288 6.86 22.82 0.29
CA PRO A 288 7.24 23.61 -0.90
C PRO A 288 6.84 22.99 -2.23
N PHE A 289 6.63 21.66 -2.25
CA PHE A 289 6.24 20.88 -3.43
C PHE A 289 4.85 20.28 -3.25
N ARG A 290 3.91 21.03 -2.69
CA ARG A 290 2.54 20.55 -2.47
C ARG A 290 1.93 20.04 -3.77
N VAL A 291 1.43 18.81 -3.75
CA VAL A 291 0.79 18.17 -4.90
C VAL A 291 -0.70 18.47 -4.89
N THR A 292 -1.19 19.08 -5.98
CA THR A 292 -2.64 19.37 -6.16
C THR A 292 -3.42 18.09 -6.47
N ASP A 293 -4.74 18.14 -6.36
CA ASP A 293 -5.60 17.00 -6.66
C ASP A 293 -5.45 16.54 -8.12
N GLU A 294 -5.37 17.48 -9.07
CA GLU A 294 -5.16 17.16 -10.48
C GLU A 294 -3.79 16.50 -10.74
N GLN A 295 -2.74 16.98 -10.08
CA GLN A 295 -1.42 16.35 -10.15
C GLN A 295 -1.45 14.96 -9.53
N PHE A 296 -2.17 14.80 -8.41
CA PHE A 296 -2.31 13.51 -7.74
C PHE A 296 -3.01 12.47 -8.62
N LYS A 297 -4.14 12.82 -9.24
CA LYS A 297 -4.84 11.97 -10.19
C LYS A 297 -3.93 11.56 -11.36
N HIS A 298 -3.19 12.53 -11.89
CA HIS A 298 -2.29 12.31 -13.03
C HIS A 298 -1.13 11.37 -12.65
N LEU A 299 -0.48 11.57 -11.49
CA LEU A 299 0.58 10.67 -11.05
C LEU A 299 0.07 9.25 -10.79
N VAL A 300 -1.13 9.09 -10.20
CA VAL A 300 -1.74 7.76 -9.97
C VAL A 300 -1.94 7.01 -11.28
N ALA A 301 -2.56 7.67 -12.27
CA ALA A 301 -2.78 7.08 -13.58
C ALA A 301 -1.45 6.75 -14.29
N THR A 302 -0.46 7.64 -14.19
CA THR A 302 0.87 7.43 -14.80
C THR A 302 1.60 6.25 -14.15
N ILE A 303 1.61 6.13 -12.80
CA ILE A 303 2.21 4.97 -12.11
C ILE A 303 1.55 3.67 -12.58
N ARG A 304 0.21 3.64 -12.69
CA ARG A 304 -0.50 2.45 -13.19
C ARG A 304 -0.05 2.05 -14.59
N LEU A 305 0.08 3.00 -15.49
CA LEU A 305 0.53 2.73 -16.85
C LEU A 305 2.01 2.36 -16.90
N SER A 306 2.84 2.96 -16.05
CA SER A 306 4.29 2.70 -16.03
C SER A 306 4.65 1.32 -15.53
N VAL A 307 3.95 0.82 -14.50
CA VAL A 307 4.19 -0.52 -13.89
C VAL A 307 2.86 -1.28 -13.84
N PRO A 308 2.46 -1.91 -14.96
CA PRO A 308 1.13 -2.51 -15.11
C PRO A 308 0.77 -3.57 -14.07
N TYR A 309 1.74 -4.38 -13.65
CA TYR A 309 1.54 -5.54 -12.79
C TYR A 309 1.51 -5.24 -11.29
N THR A 310 2.00 -4.07 -10.84
CA THR A 310 2.13 -3.77 -9.41
C THR A 310 0.79 -3.46 -8.75
N GLY A 311 0.63 -3.84 -7.49
CA GLY A 311 -0.45 -3.35 -6.63
C GLY A 311 -0.25 -1.88 -6.26
N MET A 312 -1.30 -1.08 -6.24
CA MET A 312 -1.22 0.33 -5.87
C MET A 312 -2.02 0.58 -4.61
N ILE A 313 -1.36 1.17 -3.61
CA ILE A 313 -1.94 1.43 -2.29
C ILE A 313 -2.30 2.90 -2.17
N LEU A 314 -3.57 3.16 -1.85
CA LEU A 314 -4.09 4.47 -1.49
C LEU A 314 -4.45 4.48 -0.01
N THR A 315 -3.97 5.47 0.73
CA THR A 315 -4.21 5.58 2.17
C THR A 315 -5.34 6.55 2.52
N ALA A 316 -5.87 6.45 3.73
CA ALA A 316 -6.88 7.34 4.29
C ALA A 316 -6.37 8.78 4.56
N ARG A 317 -5.17 9.12 4.12
CA ARG A 317 -4.68 10.51 4.07
C ARG A 317 -5.52 11.37 3.14
N GLU A 318 -5.95 10.77 2.02
CA GLU A 318 -6.71 11.48 1.00
C GLU A 318 -8.17 11.68 1.42
N PRO A 319 -8.78 12.83 1.09
CA PRO A 319 -10.21 13.06 1.25
C PRO A 319 -11.06 12.04 0.48
N ILE A 320 -12.28 11.82 0.94
CA ILE A 320 -13.21 10.82 0.41
C ILE A 320 -13.40 10.97 -1.10
N GLU A 321 -13.59 12.19 -1.58
CA GLU A 321 -13.85 12.50 -2.99
C GLU A 321 -12.68 12.08 -3.87
N ILE A 322 -11.45 12.41 -3.46
CA ILE A 322 -10.23 12.05 -4.20
C ILE A 322 -10.01 10.54 -4.15
N ARG A 323 -10.26 9.89 -3.00
CA ARG A 323 -10.16 8.43 -2.89
C ARG A 323 -11.08 7.74 -3.89
N ASN A 324 -12.34 8.16 -3.96
CA ASN A 324 -13.34 7.57 -4.85
C ASN A 324 -12.96 7.74 -6.33
N GLU A 325 -12.44 8.89 -6.71
CA GLU A 325 -12.05 9.17 -8.09
C GLU A 325 -10.84 8.32 -8.52
N VAL A 326 -9.77 8.31 -7.72
CA VAL A 326 -8.52 7.63 -8.10
C VAL A 326 -8.60 6.09 -7.98
N LEU A 327 -9.60 5.54 -7.27
CA LEU A 327 -9.86 4.11 -7.27
C LEU A 327 -9.99 3.54 -8.68
N SER A 328 -10.60 4.30 -9.58
CA SER A 328 -10.79 3.88 -10.97
C SER A 328 -9.49 3.90 -11.77
N TYR A 329 -8.52 4.77 -11.45
CA TYR A 329 -7.32 4.99 -12.25
C TYR A 329 -6.19 3.99 -11.99
N GLY A 330 -6.34 3.11 -11.02
CA GLY A 330 -5.28 2.10 -10.84
C GLY A 330 -5.14 1.52 -9.45
N VAL A 331 -5.75 2.13 -8.45
CA VAL A 331 -5.67 1.68 -7.06
C VAL A 331 -6.28 0.28 -6.92
N SER A 332 -5.60 -0.60 -6.20
CA SER A 332 -6.02 -1.98 -5.97
C SER A 332 -6.12 -2.36 -4.48
N GLN A 333 -5.57 -1.52 -3.59
CA GLN A 333 -5.60 -1.71 -2.15
C GLN A 333 -5.83 -0.37 -1.44
N ILE A 334 -6.66 -0.38 -0.40
CA ILE A 334 -6.88 0.78 0.46
C ILE A 334 -6.91 0.37 1.93
N ASP A 335 -6.52 1.27 2.81
CA ASP A 335 -6.87 1.14 4.22
C ASP A 335 -8.30 1.65 4.46
N ALA A 336 -8.97 1.07 5.41
CA ALA A 336 -10.36 1.38 5.74
C ALA A 336 -10.61 1.23 7.24
N GLY A 337 -11.47 2.07 7.81
CA GLY A 337 -11.73 2.10 9.25
C GLY A 337 -10.45 2.39 10.04
N SER A 338 -9.57 3.23 9.50
CA SER A 338 -8.21 3.43 10.00
C SER A 338 -8.17 4.35 11.22
N SER A 339 -7.31 3.98 12.17
CA SER A 339 -6.86 4.84 13.26
C SER A 339 -5.33 4.81 13.29
N ILE A 340 -4.70 5.99 13.38
CA ILE A 340 -3.24 6.14 13.22
C ILE A 340 -2.48 6.54 14.49
N GLY A 341 -3.13 6.48 15.63
CA GLY A 341 -2.50 6.65 16.94
C GLY A 341 -2.14 5.32 17.59
N VAL A 342 -1.13 5.31 18.43
CA VAL A 342 -0.81 4.13 19.25
C VAL A 342 -1.94 3.90 20.27
N GLY A 343 -2.60 2.74 20.21
CA GLY A 343 -3.74 2.41 21.06
C GLY A 343 -5.10 2.91 20.60
N ALA A 344 -5.20 3.43 19.37
CA ALA A 344 -6.36 4.18 18.90
C ALA A 344 -7.58 3.35 18.48
N TYR A 345 -7.51 2.02 18.47
CA TYR A 345 -8.66 1.17 18.16
C TYR A 345 -9.43 0.74 19.40
N SER A 346 -8.77 0.55 20.53
CA SER A 346 -9.38 0.13 21.79
C SER A 346 -9.55 1.27 22.79
N ASP A 347 -8.74 2.34 22.68
CA ASP A 347 -8.79 3.50 23.55
C ASP A 347 -9.30 4.71 22.80
N THR A 348 -10.40 5.31 23.28
CA THR A 348 -11.02 6.52 22.70
C THR A 348 -10.61 7.79 23.45
N ASP A 349 -9.47 7.79 24.14
CA ASP A 349 -8.96 8.94 24.86
C ASP A 349 -8.84 10.17 23.93
N SER A 350 -9.24 11.31 24.44
CA SER A 350 -9.22 12.59 23.72
C SER A 350 -7.81 13.06 23.30
N GLU A 351 -6.74 12.45 23.82
CA GLU A 351 -5.35 12.76 23.48
C GLU A 351 -4.71 11.81 22.45
N THR A 352 -5.47 10.88 21.90
CA THR A 352 -4.96 9.90 20.91
C THR A 352 -4.36 10.59 19.68
N TYR A 353 -4.87 11.76 19.27
CA TYR A 353 -4.31 12.56 18.18
C TYR A 353 -2.86 12.99 18.41
N LYS A 354 -2.42 13.16 19.68
CA LYS A 354 -1.01 13.46 20.03
C LYS A 354 -0.08 12.27 19.89
N LYS A 355 -0.64 11.07 19.75
CA LYS A 355 0.09 9.82 19.48
C LYS A 355 0.09 9.46 17.99
N ALA A 356 -0.54 10.30 17.15
CA ALA A 356 -0.69 10.07 15.73
C ALA A 356 0.51 10.60 14.92
N GLN A 357 0.76 9.98 13.77
CA GLN A 357 1.84 10.37 12.87
C GLN A 357 1.49 11.58 12.00
N PHE A 358 0.22 11.70 11.61
CA PHE A 358 -0.37 12.74 10.76
C PHE A 358 -1.89 12.79 10.97
N VAL A 359 -2.61 13.64 10.22
CA VAL A 359 -4.08 13.72 10.24
C VAL A 359 -4.66 12.89 9.09
N LEU A 360 -5.78 12.19 9.34
CA LEU A 360 -6.51 11.44 8.30
C LEU A 360 -7.49 12.35 7.55
N GLY A 361 -7.59 12.18 6.23
CA GLY A 361 -8.61 12.79 5.37
C GLY A 361 -9.92 11.99 5.33
N ASP A 362 -9.84 10.65 5.50
CA ASP A 362 -11.00 9.76 5.53
C ASP A 362 -11.04 9.00 6.87
N THR A 363 -12.07 9.28 7.67
CA THR A 363 -12.28 8.70 9.01
C THR A 363 -13.50 7.78 9.07
N ARG A 364 -14.05 7.36 7.92
CA ARG A 364 -15.19 6.45 7.85
C ARG A 364 -14.88 5.11 8.49
N THR A 365 -15.90 4.50 9.06
CA THR A 365 -15.84 3.12 9.56
C THR A 365 -15.61 2.13 8.41
N LEU A 366 -15.15 0.93 8.74
CA LEU A 366 -14.96 -0.14 7.75
C LEU A 366 -16.27 -0.46 7.00
N ASP A 367 -17.41 -0.52 7.70
CA ASP A 367 -18.71 -0.81 7.09
C ASP A 367 -19.17 0.29 6.11
N GLU A 368 -18.93 1.57 6.43
CA GLU A 368 -19.24 2.69 5.54
C GLU A 368 -18.41 2.65 4.25
N VAL A 369 -17.11 2.36 4.37
CA VAL A 369 -16.24 2.21 3.19
C VAL A 369 -16.66 1.02 2.34
N ILE A 370 -16.98 -0.12 2.96
CA ILE A 370 -17.45 -1.32 2.26
C ILE A 370 -18.78 -1.08 1.55
N TYR A 371 -19.72 -0.38 2.21
CA TYR A 371 -21.00 -0.02 1.61
C TYR A 371 -20.80 0.83 0.35
N GLU A 372 -19.99 1.87 0.42
CA GLU A 372 -19.73 2.74 -0.72
C GLU A 372 -19.00 2.03 -1.87
N LEU A 373 -18.00 1.21 -1.57
CA LEU A 373 -17.33 0.39 -2.58
C LEU A 373 -18.37 -0.50 -3.32
N ALA A 374 -19.27 -1.15 -2.57
CA ALA A 374 -20.30 -2.00 -3.16
C ALA A 374 -21.28 -1.21 -4.04
N GLN A 375 -21.68 0.01 -3.62
CA GLN A 375 -22.52 0.90 -4.42
C GLN A 375 -21.86 1.31 -5.74
N HIS A 376 -20.56 1.48 -5.76
CA HIS A 376 -19.78 1.81 -6.96
C HIS A 376 -19.34 0.58 -7.78
N GLY A 377 -19.78 -0.63 -7.40
CA GLY A 377 -19.47 -1.87 -8.12
C GLY A 377 -18.08 -2.42 -7.86
N TYR A 378 -17.40 -1.96 -6.81
CA TYR A 378 -16.13 -2.54 -6.38
C TYR A 378 -16.36 -3.67 -5.37
N ILE A 379 -15.64 -4.78 -5.51
CA ILE A 379 -15.68 -5.92 -4.60
C ILE A 379 -14.67 -5.69 -3.46
N PRO A 380 -15.12 -5.41 -2.22
CA PRO A 380 -14.24 -5.39 -1.05
C PRO A 380 -13.63 -6.77 -0.81
N SER A 381 -12.33 -6.85 -0.56
CA SER A 381 -11.65 -8.14 -0.43
C SER A 381 -10.69 -8.17 0.74
N PHE A 382 -10.80 -9.20 1.57
CA PHE A 382 -9.84 -9.56 2.61
C PHE A 382 -9.02 -10.79 2.23
N CYS A 383 -8.97 -11.14 0.95
CA CYS A 383 -8.32 -12.36 0.46
C CYS A 383 -6.85 -12.44 0.85
N THR A 384 -6.44 -13.62 1.31
CA THR A 384 -5.06 -13.98 1.67
C THR A 384 -4.60 -15.27 1.00
N SER A 385 -5.36 -15.80 0.03
CA SER A 385 -5.14 -17.12 -0.59
C SER A 385 -3.75 -17.26 -1.22
N CYS A 386 -3.26 -16.22 -1.93
CA CYS A 386 -1.96 -16.28 -2.59
C CYS A 386 -0.84 -16.60 -1.60
N TYR A 387 -0.85 -15.97 -0.44
CA TYR A 387 0.16 -16.20 0.60
C TYR A 387 0.10 -17.61 1.19
N ARG A 388 -1.10 -18.12 1.42
CA ARG A 388 -1.32 -19.46 1.96
C ARG A 388 -0.98 -20.56 0.97
N ALA A 389 -1.12 -20.27 -0.33
CA ALA A 389 -0.79 -21.21 -1.41
C ALA A 389 0.63 -21.05 -1.94
N GLY A 390 1.51 -20.30 -1.24
CA GLY A 390 2.89 -20.05 -1.64
C GLY A 390 3.04 -19.23 -2.94
N ARG A 391 1.99 -18.51 -3.34
CA ARG A 391 1.99 -17.65 -4.53
C ARG A 391 2.42 -16.22 -4.14
N THR A 392 3.69 -16.05 -3.79
CA THR A 392 4.34 -14.78 -3.44
C THR A 392 5.57 -14.57 -4.33
N GLY A 393 6.14 -13.38 -4.33
CA GLY A 393 7.33 -13.06 -5.10
C GLY A 393 7.19 -13.38 -6.58
N GLU A 394 8.15 -14.13 -7.11
CA GLU A 394 8.18 -14.57 -8.52
C GLU A 394 6.90 -15.33 -8.93
N HIS A 395 6.43 -16.26 -8.11
CA HIS A 395 5.20 -17.01 -8.37
C HIS A 395 3.95 -16.14 -8.46
N PHE A 396 3.89 -15.04 -7.70
CA PHE A 396 2.80 -14.07 -7.86
C PHE A 396 2.93 -13.32 -9.18
N MET A 397 4.14 -12.93 -9.56
CA MET A 397 4.41 -12.17 -10.79
C MET A 397 4.13 -12.99 -12.06
N GLU A 398 4.31 -14.30 -12.03
CA GLU A 398 3.91 -15.21 -13.13
C GLU A 398 2.41 -15.09 -13.48
N PHE A 399 1.56 -14.71 -12.51
CA PHE A 399 0.13 -14.47 -12.74
C PHE A 399 -0.20 -12.99 -12.95
N ALA A 400 0.55 -12.09 -12.30
CA ALA A 400 0.27 -10.65 -12.33
C ALA A 400 0.67 -10.03 -13.67
N ILE A 401 1.86 -10.34 -14.18
CA ILE A 401 2.38 -9.80 -15.44
C ILE A 401 1.46 -10.15 -16.62
N PRO A 402 1.06 -11.41 -16.86
CA PRO A 402 0.13 -11.73 -17.94
C PRO A 402 -1.32 -11.32 -17.65
N GLY A 403 -1.62 -10.80 -16.44
CA GLY A 403 -2.97 -10.35 -16.05
C GLY A 403 -3.94 -11.48 -15.70
N PHE A 404 -3.44 -12.64 -15.29
CA PHE A 404 -4.28 -13.77 -14.86
C PHE A 404 -4.77 -13.65 -13.42
N VAL A 405 -4.30 -12.66 -12.68
CA VAL A 405 -4.69 -12.41 -11.27
C VAL A 405 -6.21 -12.34 -11.12
N LYS A 406 -6.92 -11.70 -12.04
CA LYS A 406 -8.37 -11.57 -12.02
C LYS A 406 -9.09 -12.93 -11.93
N ARG A 407 -8.59 -13.97 -12.61
CA ARG A 407 -9.25 -15.29 -12.68
C ARG A 407 -9.32 -15.99 -11.32
N PHE A 408 -8.28 -15.82 -10.47
CA PHE A 408 -8.21 -16.42 -9.15
C PHE A 408 -8.70 -15.48 -8.04
N CYS A 409 -8.44 -14.19 -8.21
CA CYS A 409 -8.74 -13.21 -7.18
C CYS A 409 -10.22 -12.86 -7.08
N THR A 410 -10.99 -12.86 -8.17
CA THR A 410 -12.42 -12.55 -8.14
C THR A 410 -13.21 -13.58 -7.31
N PRO A 411 -13.10 -14.92 -7.55
CA PRO A 411 -13.75 -15.92 -6.72
C PRO A 411 -13.42 -15.76 -5.22
N ASN A 412 -12.15 -15.62 -4.89
CA ASN A 412 -11.71 -15.45 -3.51
C ASN A 412 -12.19 -14.13 -2.88
N ALA A 413 -12.28 -13.06 -3.65
CA ALA A 413 -12.81 -11.79 -3.19
C ALA A 413 -14.29 -11.91 -2.82
N LEU A 414 -15.09 -12.57 -3.67
CA LEU A 414 -16.51 -12.82 -3.40
C LEU A 414 -16.72 -13.62 -2.11
N LEU A 415 -15.89 -14.65 -1.87
CA LEU A 415 -15.97 -15.45 -0.64
C LEU A 415 -15.62 -14.64 0.61
N THR A 416 -14.52 -13.88 0.59
CA THR A 416 -14.12 -13.08 1.75
C THR A 416 -15.07 -11.90 1.98
N PHE A 417 -15.67 -11.36 0.93
CA PHE A 417 -16.70 -10.34 1.05
C PHE A 417 -17.97 -10.91 1.66
N ALA A 418 -18.46 -12.06 1.20
CA ALA A 418 -19.61 -12.72 1.78
C ALA A 418 -19.42 -13.07 3.27
N GLU A 419 -18.20 -13.54 3.64
CA GLU A 419 -17.86 -13.78 5.04
C GLU A 419 -18.03 -12.51 5.89
N TYR A 420 -17.50 -11.37 5.42
CA TYR A 420 -17.68 -10.08 6.09
C TYR A 420 -19.17 -9.70 6.20
N LEU A 421 -19.92 -9.83 5.11
CA LEU A 421 -21.34 -9.47 5.07
C LEU A 421 -22.17 -10.23 6.09
N TYR A 422 -21.92 -11.53 6.26
CA TYR A 422 -22.68 -12.35 7.21
C TYR A 422 -22.31 -12.14 8.67
N ASP A 423 -21.07 -11.69 8.94
CA ASP A 423 -20.58 -11.64 10.32
C ASP A 423 -20.55 -10.23 10.91
N TYR A 424 -20.36 -9.18 10.08
CA TYR A 424 -20.01 -7.86 10.59
C TYR A 424 -20.82 -6.70 10.00
N SER A 425 -21.46 -6.90 8.86
CA SER A 425 -22.05 -5.77 8.14
C SER A 425 -23.37 -5.29 8.73
N SER A 426 -23.64 -3.99 8.55
CA SER A 426 -24.99 -3.45 8.74
C SER A 426 -25.96 -4.01 7.71
N GLN A 427 -27.27 -3.92 7.99
CA GLN A 427 -28.31 -4.43 7.09
C GLN A 427 -28.26 -3.78 5.69
N LYS A 428 -27.96 -2.49 5.59
CA LYS A 428 -27.82 -1.79 4.30
C LYS A 428 -26.62 -2.32 3.50
N THR A 429 -25.49 -2.56 4.17
CA THR A 429 -24.27 -3.09 3.56
C THR A 429 -24.47 -4.54 3.12
N LEU A 430 -25.17 -5.35 3.93
CA LEU A 430 -25.53 -6.73 3.58
C LEU A 430 -26.34 -6.77 2.28
N GLN A 431 -27.40 -5.96 2.17
CA GLN A 431 -28.24 -5.92 0.97
C GLN A 431 -27.47 -5.50 -0.28
N ALA A 432 -26.72 -4.40 -0.21
CA ALA A 432 -25.90 -3.92 -1.31
C ALA A 432 -24.84 -4.94 -1.72
N GLY A 433 -24.16 -5.55 -0.73
CA GLY A 433 -23.09 -6.51 -0.96
C GLY A 433 -23.58 -7.81 -1.59
N LEU A 434 -24.72 -8.38 -1.14
CA LEU A 434 -25.29 -9.58 -1.74
C LEU A 434 -25.74 -9.34 -3.18
N ALA A 435 -26.31 -8.18 -3.48
CA ALA A 435 -26.67 -7.81 -4.85
C ALA A 435 -25.43 -7.72 -5.77
N LEU A 436 -24.34 -7.13 -5.28
CA LEU A 436 -23.08 -7.07 -6.01
C LEU A 436 -22.48 -8.47 -6.21
N ILE A 437 -22.45 -9.32 -5.19
CA ILE A 437 -21.94 -10.70 -5.29
C ILE A 437 -22.68 -11.46 -6.40
N GLU A 438 -24.01 -11.40 -6.43
CA GLU A 438 -24.78 -12.10 -7.46
C GLU A 438 -24.49 -11.58 -8.87
N LYS A 439 -24.36 -10.26 -9.04
CA LYS A 439 -23.98 -9.64 -10.31
C LYS A 439 -22.60 -10.10 -10.78
N GLU A 440 -21.61 -10.09 -9.90
CA GLU A 440 -20.22 -10.44 -10.24
C GLU A 440 -20.04 -11.95 -10.45
N LEU A 441 -20.80 -12.76 -9.75
CA LEU A 441 -20.81 -14.21 -9.92
C LEU A 441 -21.24 -14.60 -11.34
N GLN A 442 -22.25 -13.92 -11.90
CA GLN A 442 -22.71 -14.14 -13.28
C GLN A 442 -21.66 -13.77 -14.34
N GLN A 443 -20.66 -12.96 -13.99
CA GLN A 443 -19.57 -12.55 -14.89
C GLN A 443 -18.38 -13.53 -14.89
N ILE A 444 -18.38 -14.55 -14.05
CA ILE A 444 -17.35 -15.60 -14.08
C ILE A 444 -17.57 -16.46 -15.32
N PRO A 445 -16.62 -16.51 -16.28
CA PRO A 445 -16.84 -17.18 -17.57
C PRO A 445 -16.92 -18.71 -17.46
N ASP A 446 -16.25 -19.28 -16.45
CA ASP A 446 -16.20 -20.73 -16.21
C ASP A 446 -17.40 -21.15 -15.35
N GLU A 447 -18.33 -21.88 -15.95
CA GLU A 447 -19.57 -22.35 -15.27
C GLU A 447 -19.26 -23.28 -14.11
N THR A 448 -18.22 -24.11 -14.19
CA THR A 448 -17.78 -25.00 -13.09
C THR A 448 -17.27 -24.18 -11.90
N MET A 449 -16.45 -23.17 -12.18
CA MET A 449 -15.99 -22.23 -11.15
C MET A 449 -17.16 -21.44 -10.57
N GLN A 450 -18.09 -20.96 -11.39
CA GLN A 450 -19.28 -20.24 -10.94
C GLN A 450 -20.10 -21.09 -9.96
N GLN A 451 -20.36 -22.38 -10.32
CA GLN A 451 -21.09 -23.30 -9.44
C GLN A 451 -20.32 -23.58 -8.15
N THR A 452 -19.01 -23.79 -8.23
CA THR A 452 -18.17 -24.02 -7.04
C THR A 452 -18.19 -22.82 -6.09
N VAL A 453 -18.17 -21.59 -6.62
CA VAL A 453 -18.31 -20.37 -5.80
C VAL A 453 -19.68 -20.33 -5.15
N ARG A 454 -20.79 -20.65 -5.87
CA ARG A 454 -22.15 -20.72 -5.30
C ARG A 454 -22.21 -21.69 -4.13
N ASP A 455 -21.66 -22.89 -4.29
CA ASP A 455 -21.65 -23.91 -3.24
C ASP A 455 -20.89 -23.44 -1.99
N LYS A 456 -19.75 -22.75 -2.17
CA LYS A 456 -19.00 -22.17 -1.06
C LYS A 456 -19.74 -20.99 -0.42
N LEU A 457 -20.46 -20.16 -1.18
CA LEU A 457 -21.31 -19.09 -0.64
C LEU A 457 -22.45 -19.64 0.25
N VAL A 458 -23.06 -20.78 -0.14
CA VAL A 458 -24.04 -21.49 0.70
C VAL A 458 -23.38 -21.94 2.00
N GLN A 459 -22.19 -22.54 1.95
CA GLN A 459 -21.47 -22.98 3.14
C GLN A 459 -21.12 -21.81 4.08
N LEU A 460 -20.77 -20.62 3.53
CA LEU A 460 -20.53 -19.41 4.33
C LEU A 460 -21.81 -18.96 5.03
N LYS A 461 -22.96 -18.98 4.34
CA LYS A 461 -24.26 -18.67 4.94
C LYS A 461 -24.64 -19.65 6.07
N GLU A 462 -24.24 -20.90 5.95
CA GLU A 462 -24.43 -21.95 6.99
C GLU A 462 -23.42 -21.85 8.15
N GLY A 463 -22.51 -20.89 8.11
CA GLY A 463 -21.58 -20.61 9.21
C GLY A 463 -20.16 -21.14 9.03
N LYS A 464 -19.82 -21.78 7.91
CA LYS A 464 -18.40 -22.07 7.58
C LYS A 464 -17.66 -20.77 7.31
N ARG A 465 -16.37 -20.74 7.62
CA ARG A 465 -15.51 -19.57 7.44
C ARG A 465 -14.18 -19.98 6.82
N ASP A 466 -13.46 -18.96 6.35
CA ASP A 466 -12.12 -19.12 5.79
C ASP A 466 -12.07 -20.02 4.55
N LEU A 467 -13.07 -19.89 3.69
CA LEU A 467 -13.15 -20.62 2.42
C LEU A 467 -12.38 -19.87 1.33
N TYR A 468 -11.52 -20.60 0.62
CA TYR A 468 -10.70 -20.06 -0.49
C TYR A 468 -10.38 -21.13 -1.55
N PHE A 469 -9.73 -20.68 -2.66
CA PHE A 469 -9.25 -21.49 -3.77
C PHE A 469 -7.73 -21.49 -3.85
#